data_51ebb75db7f28161d69dddae60285aec
#
_entry.id   51ebb75db7f28161d69dddae60285aec
#
_cell.length_a   1.000
_cell.length_b   1.000
_cell.length_c   1.000
_cell.angle_alpha   90.00
_cell.angle_beta   90.00
_cell.angle_gamma   90.00
#
_symmetry.space_group_name_H-M   'P 1'
#
loop_
_entity.id
_entity.type
_entity.pdbx_description
1 polymer ?
#
loop_
_entity_poly.entity_id
_entity_poly.type
_entity_poly.pdbx_seq_one_letter_code
_entity_poly.pdbx_strand_id
1 'polypeptide(L)'
;FIDGMGYGDIEPFGSKINKTPHLNRMAREGRTLTSFYVASPVCTPSRAALMTGCYPPRVGLEKGSGHIVLFPGDHHGLHPDEITIAETLRDAGYATGCFGKWHLGDQPQFLPTEQGFDTYYGIPYSNDMWPMLKRFQCPHLPILADTRVVELVKTMDDQAALCRKFTDEATRF
;
A
#
# COMPACT_ATOMS: atom_id res chain seq x y z
N PHE A 1 6.16 -2.86 -3.19
CA PHE A 1 6.27 -2.61 -1.75
C PHE A 1 5.59 -3.74 -0.98
N ILE A 2 6.31 -4.44 -0.13
CA ILE A 2 5.79 -5.56 0.66
C ILE A 2 5.65 -5.10 2.10
N ASP A 3 4.43 -5.22 2.64
CA ASP A 3 4.10 -4.81 4.00
C ASP A 3 4.56 -5.90 5.00
N GLY A 4 5.24 -5.49 6.07
CA GLY A 4 5.65 -6.37 7.17
C GLY A 4 6.76 -7.38 6.84
N MET A 5 7.43 -7.29 5.69
CA MET A 5 8.56 -8.18 5.35
C MET A 5 9.86 -7.68 5.98
N GLY A 6 10.54 -8.54 6.70
CA GLY A 6 11.87 -8.28 7.24
C GLY A 6 12.98 -8.52 6.21
N TYR A 7 14.16 -7.92 6.46
CA TYR A 7 15.33 -8.05 5.58
C TYR A 7 15.71 -9.52 5.31
N GLY A 8 15.74 -10.34 6.34
CA GLY A 8 16.12 -11.75 6.23
C GLY A 8 15.00 -12.69 5.77
N ASP A 9 13.84 -12.19 5.35
CA ASP A 9 12.70 -13.03 4.96
C ASP A 9 12.76 -13.52 3.52
N ILE A 10 13.67 -13.01 2.71
CA ILE A 10 13.85 -13.41 1.30
C ILE A 10 15.21 -14.02 1.05
N GLU A 11 15.29 -14.96 0.09
CA GLU A 11 16.54 -15.68 -0.22
C GLU A 11 17.68 -14.76 -0.68
N PRO A 12 17.48 -13.66 -1.44
CA PRO A 12 18.54 -12.73 -1.81
C PRO A 12 19.29 -12.13 -0.61
N PHE A 13 18.64 -12.06 0.55
CA PHE A 13 19.22 -11.56 1.80
C PHE A 13 19.46 -12.66 2.85
N GLY A 14 19.45 -13.92 2.41
CA GLY A 14 19.91 -15.05 3.23
C GLY A 14 18.83 -15.88 3.89
N SER A 15 17.55 -15.72 3.57
CA SER A 15 16.50 -16.60 4.08
C SER A 15 16.77 -18.05 3.67
N LYS A 16 16.70 -18.95 4.65
CA LYS A 16 16.78 -20.39 4.44
C LYS A 16 15.41 -21.07 4.54
N ILE A 17 14.44 -20.35 5.04
CA ILE A 17 13.08 -20.86 5.33
C ILE A 17 12.16 -20.57 4.14
N ASN A 18 12.08 -19.31 3.73
CA ASN A 18 11.20 -18.88 2.65
C ASN A 18 11.88 -19.10 1.29
N LYS A 19 11.10 -19.63 0.34
CA LYS A 19 11.53 -19.81 -1.04
C LYS A 19 10.98 -18.66 -1.89
N THR A 20 11.87 -17.86 -2.47
CA THR A 20 11.52 -16.64 -3.21
C THR A 20 12.15 -16.59 -4.60
N PRO A 21 11.89 -17.59 -5.48
CA PRO A 21 12.61 -17.74 -6.75
C PRO A 21 12.47 -16.55 -7.69
N HIS A 22 11.32 -15.89 -7.71
CA HIS A 22 11.09 -14.70 -8.54
C HIS A 22 11.85 -13.48 -8.01
N LEU A 23 11.92 -13.29 -6.69
CA LEU A 23 12.73 -12.23 -6.08
C LEU A 23 14.23 -12.51 -6.26
N ASN A 24 14.65 -13.78 -6.23
CA ASN A 24 16.02 -14.18 -6.55
C ASN A 24 16.38 -13.79 -7.99
N ARG A 25 15.45 -14.01 -8.94
CA ARG A 25 15.63 -13.60 -10.32
C ARG A 25 15.74 -12.09 -10.44
N MET A 26 14.82 -11.35 -9.83
CA MET A 26 14.83 -9.88 -9.81
C MET A 26 16.15 -9.33 -9.22
N ALA A 27 16.67 -9.92 -8.14
CA ALA A 27 17.92 -9.51 -7.53
C ALA A 27 19.13 -9.76 -8.44
N ARG A 28 19.14 -10.84 -9.23
CA ARG A 28 20.22 -11.15 -10.19
C ARG A 28 20.17 -10.26 -11.44
N GLU A 29 18.98 -9.90 -11.91
CA GLU A 29 18.76 -9.13 -13.15
C GLU A 29 18.71 -7.61 -12.92
N GLY A 30 18.47 -7.19 -11.68
CA GLY A 30 18.29 -5.79 -11.31
C GLY A 30 19.34 -5.26 -10.35
N ARG A 31 18.98 -4.21 -9.64
CA ARG A 31 19.83 -3.59 -8.62
C ARG A 31 19.34 -4.00 -7.22
N THR A 32 20.25 -4.48 -6.38
CA THR A 32 19.99 -4.81 -4.98
C THR A 32 20.59 -3.73 -4.07
N LEU A 33 19.74 -3.15 -3.21
CA LEU A 33 20.16 -2.14 -2.24
C LEU A 33 20.25 -2.80 -0.85
N THR A 34 21.47 -3.03 -0.38
CA THR A 34 21.71 -3.76 0.87
C THR A 34 21.57 -2.91 2.13
N SER A 35 21.52 -1.58 1.97
CA SER A 35 21.40 -0.62 3.07
C SER A 35 20.25 0.37 2.82
N PHE A 36 19.13 -0.12 2.27
CA PHE A 36 17.92 0.68 2.09
C PHE A 36 17.07 0.64 3.36
N TYR A 37 16.71 1.81 3.86
CA TYR A 37 15.87 1.97 5.05
C TYR A 37 14.59 2.72 4.68
N VAL A 38 13.46 2.24 5.18
CA VAL A 38 12.19 2.98 5.09
C VAL A 38 12.17 4.14 6.11
N ALA A 39 11.41 5.19 5.82
CA ALA A 39 11.38 6.39 6.65
C ALA A 39 10.63 6.20 7.98
N SER A 40 9.84 5.14 8.11
CA SER A 40 9.07 4.81 9.31
C SER A 40 8.81 3.31 9.41
N PRO A 41 8.74 2.75 10.62
CA PRO A 41 8.47 1.32 10.82
C PRO A 41 6.98 0.94 10.70
N VAL A 42 6.08 1.91 10.44
CA VAL A 42 4.64 1.66 10.32
C VAL A 42 4.07 2.13 8.98
N CYS A 43 2.88 1.60 8.62
CA CYS A 43 2.32 1.63 7.27
C CYS A 43 2.16 3.04 6.67
N THR A 44 1.26 3.86 7.24
CA THR A 44 0.91 5.18 6.68
C THR A 44 2.13 6.08 6.47
N PRO A 45 2.97 6.36 7.49
CA PRO A 45 4.11 7.25 7.28
C PRO A 45 5.15 6.68 6.32
N SER A 46 5.41 5.36 6.35
CA SER A 46 6.34 4.73 5.41
C SER A 46 5.85 4.83 3.96
N ARG A 47 4.55 4.64 3.74
CA ARG A 47 3.92 4.76 2.41
C ARG A 47 3.89 6.20 1.91
N ALA A 48 3.60 7.16 2.79
CA ALA A 48 3.64 8.58 2.47
C ALA A 48 5.03 9.00 1.99
N ALA A 49 6.07 8.58 2.71
CA ALA A 49 7.44 8.86 2.31
C ALA A 49 7.83 8.20 0.97
N LEU A 50 7.37 6.97 0.71
CA LEU A 50 7.59 6.29 -0.56
C LEU A 50 6.93 7.03 -1.73
N MET A 51 5.69 7.50 -1.54
CA MET A 51 4.94 8.18 -2.60
C MET A 51 5.49 9.57 -2.91
N THR A 52 5.95 10.31 -1.91
CA THR A 52 6.30 11.74 -2.05
C THR A 52 7.80 12.02 -2.04
N GLY A 53 8.64 11.06 -1.63
CA GLY A 53 10.05 11.30 -1.38
C GLY A 53 10.33 12.21 -0.16
N CYS A 54 9.32 12.52 0.65
CA CYS A 54 9.40 13.40 1.81
C CYS A 54 9.33 12.63 3.12
N TYR A 55 9.94 13.16 4.17
CA TYR A 55 9.73 12.62 5.52
C TYR A 55 8.27 12.80 5.96
N PRO A 56 7.68 11.81 6.65
CA PRO A 56 6.25 11.82 7.01
C PRO A 56 5.74 13.08 7.72
N PRO A 57 6.50 13.72 8.66
CA PRO A 57 6.06 14.97 9.26
C PRO A 57 5.92 16.13 8.26
N ARG A 58 6.72 16.13 7.18
CA ARG A 58 6.67 17.17 6.13
C ARG A 58 5.32 17.17 5.40
N VAL A 59 4.72 15.98 5.25
CA VAL A 59 3.44 15.77 4.55
C VAL A 59 2.27 15.53 5.52
N GLY A 60 2.48 15.75 6.83
CA GLY A 60 1.44 15.63 7.85
C GLY A 60 0.94 14.20 8.12
N LEU A 61 1.71 13.18 7.71
CA LEU A 61 1.33 11.76 7.82
C LEU A 61 2.26 10.94 8.72
N GLU A 62 2.87 11.55 9.74
CA GLU A 62 3.61 10.83 10.76
C GLU A 62 2.72 9.98 11.69
N LYS A 63 1.42 10.27 11.72
CA LYS A 63 0.39 9.57 12.51
C LYS A 63 -1.00 9.79 11.93
N GLY A 64 -1.98 8.96 12.32
CA GLY A 64 -3.41 9.16 12.10
C GLY A 64 -4.07 9.94 13.23
N SER A 65 -5.40 10.05 13.19
CA SER A 65 -6.22 10.73 14.21
C SER A 65 -6.24 9.94 15.53
N GLY A 66 -5.24 10.20 16.37
CA GLY A 66 -5.09 9.51 17.67
C GLY A 66 -4.41 8.15 17.60
N HIS A 67 -3.92 7.73 16.43
CA HIS A 67 -3.22 6.48 16.19
C HIS A 67 -1.91 6.72 15.43
N ILE A 68 -1.03 5.71 15.41
CA ILE A 68 0.26 5.79 14.68
C ILE A 68 0.11 5.61 13.16
N VAL A 69 -1.06 5.24 12.68
CA VAL A 69 -1.45 5.10 11.27
C VAL A 69 -2.88 5.61 11.08
N LEU A 70 -3.29 5.84 9.84
CA LEU A 70 -4.68 6.18 9.52
C LEU A 70 -5.61 4.99 9.79
N PHE A 71 -6.83 5.32 10.23
CA PHE A 71 -7.91 4.35 10.43
C PHE A 71 -9.05 4.60 9.45
N PRO A 72 -9.95 3.59 9.25
CA PRO A 72 -11.14 3.80 8.44
C PRO A 72 -11.95 5.02 8.89
N GLY A 73 -12.26 5.92 7.95
CA GLY A 73 -13.01 7.14 8.20
C GLY A 73 -12.21 8.31 8.76
N ASP A 74 -10.88 8.22 8.85
CA ASP A 74 -10.05 9.37 9.20
C ASP A 74 -10.25 10.50 8.19
N HIS A 75 -10.41 11.74 8.69
CA HIS A 75 -10.73 12.90 7.86
C HIS A 75 -9.52 13.51 7.13
N HIS A 76 -8.33 12.95 7.31
CA HIS A 76 -7.12 13.39 6.62
C HIS A 76 -6.45 12.22 5.89
N GLY A 77 -5.59 12.54 4.97
CA GLY A 77 -4.86 11.60 4.14
C GLY A 77 -3.73 12.34 3.41
N LEU A 78 -3.16 11.71 2.40
CA LEU A 78 -2.15 12.35 1.57
C LEU A 78 -2.77 13.55 0.85
N HIS A 79 -2.23 14.74 1.14
CA HIS A 79 -2.80 15.98 0.61
C HIS A 79 -2.72 15.99 -0.93
N PRO A 80 -3.78 16.38 -1.65
CA PRO A 80 -3.78 16.38 -3.13
C PRO A 80 -2.73 17.30 -3.78
N ASP A 81 -2.19 18.28 -3.06
CA ASP A 81 -1.13 19.16 -3.57
C ASP A 81 0.28 18.57 -3.42
N GLU A 82 0.42 17.40 -2.76
CA GLU A 82 1.71 16.72 -2.68
C GLU A 82 1.99 15.99 -4.00
N ILE A 83 3.18 16.20 -4.55
CA ILE A 83 3.58 15.54 -5.79
C ILE A 83 4.03 14.11 -5.48
N THR A 84 3.40 13.14 -6.11
CA THR A 84 3.69 11.72 -5.93
C THR A 84 4.62 11.18 -7.03
N ILE A 85 5.23 10.02 -6.76
CA ILE A 85 5.96 9.26 -7.79
C ILE A 85 5.04 8.88 -8.97
N ALA A 86 3.76 8.63 -8.73
CA ALA A 86 2.80 8.28 -9.78
C ALA A 86 2.55 9.47 -10.71
N GLU A 87 2.34 10.67 -10.16
CA GLU A 87 2.19 11.89 -10.97
C GLU A 87 3.45 12.19 -11.79
N THR A 88 4.61 12.09 -11.15
CA THR A 88 5.91 12.30 -11.85
C THR A 88 6.08 11.33 -13.02
N LEU A 89 5.72 10.06 -12.85
CA LEU A 89 5.83 9.06 -13.91
C LEU A 89 4.75 9.25 -14.99
N ARG A 90 3.52 9.60 -14.61
CA ARG A 90 2.45 9.93 -15.56
C ARG A 90 2.84 11.12 -16.44
N ASP A 91 3.41 12.17 -15.86
CA ASP A 91 3.90 13.34 -16.62
C ASP A 91 5.06 12.96 -17.57
N ALA A 92 5.81 11.93 -17.25
CA ALA A 92 6.83 11.35 -18.13
C ALA A 92 6.26 10.36 -19.18
N GLY A 93 4.93 10.20 -19.25
CA GLY A 93 4.24 9.37 -20.24
C GLY A 93 4.08 7.89 -19.86
N TYR A 94 4.30 7.52 -18.61
CA TYR A 94 4.02 6.17 -18.14
C TYR A 94 2.53 5.99 -17.80
N ALA A 95 2.00 4.81 -18.12
CA ALA A 95 0.76 4.35 -17.49
C ALA A 95 1.02 4.00 -16.02
N THR A 96 0.09 4.35 -15.12
CA THR A 96 0.28 4.22 -13.67
C THR A 96 -0.86 3.42 -13.04
N GLY A 97 -0.52 2.35 -12.31
CA GLY A 97 -1.50 1.50 -11.64
C GLY A 97 -1.12 1.22 -10.19
N CYS A 98 -2.12 1.29 -9.29
CA CYS A 98 -1.96 0.94 -7.89
C CYS A 98 -2.77 -0.32 -7.58
N PHE A 99 -2.09 -1.39 -7.13
CA PHE A 99 -2.73 -2.67 -6.83
C PHE A 99 -2.39 -3.12 -5.42
N GLY A 100 -3.42 -3.26 -4.57
CA GLY A 100 -3.26 -3.69 -3.18
C GLY A 100 -3.59 -2.62 -2.15
N LYS A 101 -2.87 -2.63 -1.02
CA LYS A 101 -3.10 -1.72 0.10
C LYS A 101 -2.60 -0.31 -0.20
N TRP A 102 -3.48 0.70 -0.05
CA TRP A 102 -3.15 2.12 -0.16
C TRP A 102 -2.64 2.72 1.16
N HIS A 103 -3.52 2.90 2.12
CA HIS A 103 -3.28 3.38 3.49
C HIS A 103 -2.78 4.84 3.61
N LEU A 104 -3.18 5.69 2.68
CA LEU A 104 -2.88 7.13 2.69
C LEU A 104 -4.14 8.01 2.68
N GLY A 105 -5.25 7.48 3.18
CA GLY A 105 -6.57 8.09 3.26
C GLY A 105 -7.61 7.31 2.47
N ASP A 106 -8.81 7.19 3.03
CA ASP A 106 -9.93 6.44 2.45
C ASP A 106 -11.07 7.35 1.96
N GLN A 107 -10.96 8.67 2.18
CA GLN A 107 -11.90 9.63 1.61
C GLN A 107 -11.62 9.81 0.11
N PRO A 108 -12.66 10.10 -0.72
CA PRO A 108 -12.51 10.15 -2.18
C PRO A 108 -11.31 10.96 -2.67
N GLN A 109 -11.06 12.13 -2.10
CA GLN A 109 -9.97 13.03 -2.49
C GLN A 109 -8.57 12.52 -2.18
N PHE A 110 -8.44 11.45 -1.39
CA PHE A 110 -7.16 10.86 -1.00
C PHE A 110 -6.87 9.52 -1.69
N LEU A 111 -7.82 9.02 -2.51
CA LEU A 111 -7.66 7.74 -3.18
C LEU A 111 -6.57 7.78 -4.26
N PRO A 112 -5.98 6.64 -4.63
CA PRO A 112 -4.88 6.59 -5.58
C PRO A 112 -5.13 7.31 -6.91
N THR A 113 -6.35 7.31 -7.42
CA THR A 113 -6.71 7.99 -8.68
C THR A 113 -6.61 9.51 -8.59
N GLU A 114 -6.73 10.08 -7.39
CA GLU A 114 -6.49 11.50 -7.12
C GLU A 114 -5.02 11.82 -6.82
N GLN A 115 -4.17 10.80 -6.79
CA GLN A 115 -2.76 10.87 -6.45
C GLN A 115 -1.85 10.39 -7.60
N GLY A 116 -2.35 10.53 -8.84
CA GLY A 116 -1.58 10.30 -10.05
C GLY A 116 -1.64 8.88 -10.63
N PHE A 117 -2.38 7.97 -10.05
CA PHE A 117 -2.60 6.65 -10.66
C PHE A 117 -3.77 6.68 -11.64
N ASP A 118 -3.57 6.11 -12.83
CA ASP A 118 -4.62 5.97 -13.85
C ASP A 118 -5.67 4.95 -13.45
N THR A 119 -5.27 3.93 -12.67
CA THR A 119 -6.18 2.91 -12.16
C THR A 119 -5.78 2.44 -10.77
N TYR A 120 -6.79 2.04 -10.00
CA TYR A 120 -6.62 1.47 -8.67
C TYR A 120 -7.49 0.23 -8.50
N TYR A 121 -6.90 -0.86 -7.99
CA TYR A 121 -7.66 -1.98 -7.47
C TYR A 121 -7.05 -2.46 -6.16
N GLY A 122 -7.78 -2.27 -5.04
CA GLY A 122 -7.19 -2.60 -3.75
C GLY A 122 -8.04 -2.25 -2.54
N ILE A 123 -7.39 -2.21 -1.39
CA ILE A 123 -7.98 -1.87 -0.10
C ILE A 123 -7.46 -0.52 0.40
N PRO A 124 -8.35 0.40 0.83
CA PRO A 124 -7.95 1.78 1.15
C PRO A 124 -7.16 1.90 2.46
N TYR A 125 -7.22 0.89 3.33
CA TYR A 125 -6.49 0.81 4.60
C TYR A 125 -5.97 -0.61 4.84
N SER A 126 -5.49 -0.94 6.03
CA SER A 126 -4.87 -2.25 6.30
C SER A 126 -5.91 -3.39 6.34
N ASN A 127 -5.52 -4.56 5.84
CA ASN A 127 -6.38 -5.74 5.80
C ASN A 127 -6.78 -6.28 7.18
N ASP A 128 -6.04 -5.94 8.22
CA ASP A 128 -6.39 -6.26 9.61
C ASP A 128 -7.40 -5.28 10.23
N MET A 129 -7.70 -4.15 9.56
CA MET A 129 -8.73 -3.19 9.99
C MET A 129 -10.11 -3.64 9.50
N TRP A 130 -10.67 -4.68 10.12
CA TRP A 130 -11.97 -5.25 9.79
C TRP A 130 -12.66 -5.83 11.05
N PRO A 131 -13.96 -6.24 11.03
CA PRO A 131 -14.73 -6.58 12.23
C PRO A 131 -14.17 -7.73 13.09
N MET A 132 -13.36 -8.63 12.53
CA MET A 132 -12.77 -9.73 13.30
C MET A 132 -11.72 -9.24 14.30
N LEU A 133 -11.08 -8.09 14.07
CA LEU A 133 -10.25 -7.40 15.04
C LEU A 133 -11.13 -6.53 15.96
N LYS A 134 -11.78 -7.18 16.93
CA LYS A 134 -12.70 -6.56 17.90
C LYS A 134 -12.15 -5.32 18.62
N ARG A 135 -10.81 -5.18 18.67
CA ARG A 135 -10.14 -4.07 19.34
C ARG A 135 -10.47 -2.70 18.76
N PHE A 136 -10.73 -2.62 17.45
CA PHE A 136 -10.83 -1.34 16.75
C PHE A 136 -12.24 -1.04 16.17
N GLN A 137 -13.18 -1.96 16.28
CA GLN A 137 -14.55 -1.82 15.77
C GLN A 137 -14.63 -1.33 14.31
N CYS A 138 -13.70 -1.79 13.47
CA CYS A 138 -13.64 -1.40 12.07
C CYS A 138 -14.82 -1.95 11.28
N PRO A 139 -15.26 -1.26 10.19
CA PRO A 139 -16.26 -1.77 9.27
C PRO A 139 -15.72 -2.97 8.46
N HIS A 140 -16.59 -3.62 7.68
CA HIS A 140 -16.11 -4.58 6.67
C HIS A 140 -15.13 -3.90 5.71
N LEU A 141 -14.01 -4.57 5.46
CA LEU A 141 -12.95 -4.06 4.59
C LEU A 141 -13.45 -4.01 3.14
N PRO A 142 -13.51 -2.84 2.49
CA PRO A 142 -13.90 -2.73 1.10
C PRO A 142 -12.73 -3.06 0.18
N ILE A 143 -13.04 -3.71 -0.96
CA ILE A 143 -12.17 -3.71 -2.13
C ILE A 143 -12.71 -2.66 -3.09
N LEU A 144 -11.86 -1.76 -3.54
CA LEU A 144 -12.20 -0.71 -4.48
C LEU A 144 -11.65 -1.03 -5.88
N ALA A 145 -12.41 -0.66 -6.90
CA ALA A 145 -11.92 -0.44 -8.25
C ALA A 145 -12.07 1.08 -8.52
N ASP A 146 -10.96 1.76 -8.62
CA ASP A 146 -10.82 3.21 -8.61
C ASP A 146 -11.48 3.82 -7.35
N THR A 147 -12.60 4.49 -7.47
CA THR A 147 -13.34 5.09 -6.34
C THR A 147 -14.54 4.27 -5.88
N ARG A 148 -14.87 3.15 -6.58
CA ARG A 148 -16.08 2.37 -6.32
C ARG A 148 -15.77 1.15 -5.47
N VAL A 149 -16.56 0.91 -4.43
CA VAL A 149 -16.55 -0.37 -3.71
C VAL A 149 -17.14 -1.45 -4.62
N VAL A 150 -16.34 -2.45 -4.94
CA VAL A 150 -16.75 -3.58 -5.79
C VAL A 150 -16.99 -4.85 -5.00
N GLU A 151 -16.41 -4.95 -3.81
CA GLU A 151 -16.54 -6.12 -2.94
C GLU A 151 -16.31 -5.72 -1.47
N LEU A 152 -16.85 -6.53 -0.54
CA LEU A 152 -16.55 -6.44 0.88
C LEU A 152 -15.91 -7.74 1.37
N VAL A 153 -14.79 -7.63 2.03
CA VAL A 153 -14.13 -8.74 2.74
C VAL A 153 -14.87 -9.01 4.03
N LYS A 154 -15.53 -10.19 4.12
CA LYS A 154 -16.40 -10.57 5.23
C LYS A 154 -15.95 -11.82 5.95
N THR A 155 -15.15 -12.65 5.30
CA THR A 155 -14.70 -13.96 5.79
C THR A 155 -13.18 -14.10 5.74
N MET A 156 -12.66 -15.12 6.41
CA MET A 156 -11.22 -15.46 6.32
C MET A 156 -10.83 -15.94 4.92
N ASP A 157 -11.76 -16.57 4.18
CA ASP A 157 -11.51 -16.97 2.80
C ASP A 157 -11.38 -15.76 1.88
N ASP A 158 -12.19 -14.70 2.10
CA ASP A 158 -12.03 -13.43 1.38
C ASP A 158 -10.67 -12.80 1.66
N GLN A 159 -10.22 -12.81 2.94
CA GLN A 159 -8.88 -12.33 3.32
C GLN A 159 -7.77 -13.11 2.61
N ALA A 160 -7.87 -14.44 2.60
CA ALA A 160 -6.89 -15.31 1.95
C ALA A 160 -6.81 -15.09 0.43
N ALA A 161 -7.91 -14.65 -0.19
CA ALA A 161 -7.97 -14.38 -1.62
C ALA A 161 -7.34 -13.03 -2.05
N LEU A 162 -7.08 -12.09 -1.13
CA LEU A 162 -6.66 -10.72 -1.45
C LEU A 162 -5.39 -10.68 -2.31
N CYS A 163 -4.33 -11.38 -1.91
CA CYS A 163 -3.07 -11.36 -2.65
C CYS A 163 -3.24 -11.83 -4.10
N ARG A 164 -4.04 -12.89 -4.32
CA ARG A 164 -4.34 -13.39 -5.67
C ARG A 164 -5.12 -12.35 -6.47
N LYS A 165 -6.16 -11.76 -5.91
CA LYS A 165 -6.97 -10.72 -6.58
C LYS A 165 -6.11 -9.54 -7.04
N PHE A 166 -5.24 -9.03 -6.16
CA PHE A 166 -4.34 -7.93 -6.49
C PHE A 166 -3.34 -8.32 -7.57
N THR A 167 -2.80 -9.54 -7.51
CA THR A 167 -1.87 -10.05 -8.53
C THR A 167 -2.56 -10.20 -9.88
N ASP A 168 -3.77 -10.74 -9.91
CA ASP A 168 -4.55 -10.93 -11.14
C ASP A 168 -4.83 -9.57 -11.83
N GLU A 169 -5.21 -8.55 -11.07
CA GLU A 169 -5.42 -7.21 -11.62
C GLU A 169 -4.11 -6.54 -12.06
N ALA A 170 -3.05 -6.64 -11.28
CA ALA A 170 -1.74 -6.10 -11.64
C ALA A 170 -1.14 -6.75 -12.91
N THR A 171 -1.45 -8.01 -13.17
CA THR A 171 -0.97 -8.71 -14.37
C THR A 171 -1.81 -8.45 -15.62
N ARG A 172 -3.03 -7.90 -15.47
CA ARG A 172 -3.86 -7.44 -16.58
C ARG A 172 -3.50 -6.04 -17.06
N PHE A 173 -2.99 -5.22 -16.15
CA PHE A 173 -2.48 -3.88 -16.43
C PHE A 173 -1.22 -3.91 -17.28
#